data_fc59397ff70c12b98e4c997afad0c25a
#
_entry.id   fc59397ff70c12b98e4c997afad0c25a
#
_cell.length_a   1.000
_cell.length_b   1.000
_cell.length_c   1.000
_cell.angle_alpha   90.00
_cell.angle_beta   90.00
_cell.angle_gamma   90.00
#
_symmetry.space_group_name_H-M   'P 1'
#
loop_
_entity.id
_entity.type
_entity.pdbx_description
1 polymer ?
#
loop_
_entity_poly.entity_id
_entity_poly.type
_entity_poly.pdbx_seq_one_letter_code
_entity_poly.pdbx_strand_id
1 'polypeptide(L)'
;MEKEKRICLRSRDFNFIMYLSEYGIITNENVKLFYDSKYYYKNRLASLAKGEFIERLYGKVVLGRKGKSYLNETGLGYRNINRNETYKKRMERISDVSCKVQLAGWFFEPSWRCNINTFTKRGNRFIGVMSREKRHWGESDEDYYNRSYIVYFLHREITPRELKYIDKELDRNKNIFRGTIIFIEDKWLLNHPKFANLGYCENYTILYQKEIWDILKNIRDKDYMKNRIVDIFGEDIYGVKGYIYEMYCKKEENLYTYIFPMPFADFSIMDWINDMLDSSLFSNTRFKVVCNDFCLEEVRKFLKDDVDVICITD
;
A
#
# COMPACT_ATOMS: atom_id res chain seq x y z
N MET A 1 -44.83 5.20 25.91
CA MET A 1 -43.52 5.89 25.76
C MET A 1 -42.43 4.89 26.02
N GLU A 2 -41.84 4.33 24.96
CA GLU A 2 -40.60 3.51 25.10
C GLU A 2 -39.47 4.43 25.59
N LYS A 3 -38.89 4.08 26.73
CA LYS A 3 -37.68 4.75 27.22
C LYS A 3 -36.60 4.59 26.16
N GLU A 4 -36.25 5.65 25.45
CA GLU A 4 -35.03 5.66 24.59
C GLU A 4 -33.86 5.18 25.43
N LYS A 5 -33.41 3.95 25.20
CA LYS A 5 -32.18 3.47 25.83
C LYS A 5 -31.03 4.32 25.31
N ARG A 6 -30.55 5.24 26.12
CA ARG A 6 -29.36 6.06 25.81
C ARG A 6 -28.18 5.12 25.58
N ILE A 7 -27.65 5.14 24.36
CA ILE A 7 -26.46 4.39 24.02
C ILE A 7 -25.25 5.21 24.48
N CYS A 8 -24.51 4.65 25.42
CA CYS A 8 -23.24 5.24 25.84
C CYS A 8 -22.13 4.82 24.85
N LEU A 9 -21.49 5.81 24.21
CA LEU A 9 -20.32 5.58 23.36
C LEU A 9 -19.11 5.26 24.23
N ARG A 10 -18.38 4.20 23.87
CA ARG A 10 -17.11 3.82 24.50
C ARG A 10 -15.95 4.36 23.66
N SER A 11 -14.73 4.37 24.17
CA SER A 11 -13.54 4.84 23.45
C SER A 11 -13.35 4.18 22.09
N ARG A 12 -13.62 2.87 21.98
CA ARG A 12 -13.56 2.13 20.69
C ARG A 12 -14.64 2.56 19.69
N ASP A 13 -15.84 2.87 20.19
CA ASP A 13 -16.91 3.39 19.33
C ASP A 13 -16.55 4.77 18.80
N PHE A 14 -15.91 5.58 19.66
CA PHE A 14 -15.40 6.88 19.24
C PHE A 14 -14.36 6.73 18.14
N ASN A 15 -13.34 5.88 18.31
CA ASN A 15 -12.34 5.60 17.29
C ASN A 15 -12.96 5.12 15.97
N PHE A 16 -13.97 4.26 16.08
CA PHE A 16 -14.70 3.76 14.91
C PHE A 16 -15.50 4.87 14.20
N ILE A 17 -16.20 5.73 14.97
CA ILE A 17 -16.95 6.88 14.43
C ILE A 17 -15.98 7.89 13.80
N MET A 18 -14.83 8.14 14.42
CA MET A 18 -13.76 8.99 13.86
C MET A 18 -13.21 8.42 12.55
N TYR A 19 -13.00 7.12 12.47
CA TYR A 19 -12.62 6.48 11.22
C TYR A 19 -13.68 6.69 10.13
N LEU A 20 -14.96 6.47 10.46
CA LEU A 20 -16.07 6.72 9.55
C LEU A 20 -16.20 8.20 9.16
N SER A 21 -15.84 9.14 10.05
CA SER A 21 -15.84 10.57 9.70
C SER A 21 -14.83 10.90 8.62
N GLU A 22 -13.68 10.23 8.64
CA GLU A 22 -12.58 10.41 7.69
C GLU A 22 -12.84 9.74 6.34
N TYR A 23 -13.23 8.46 6.37
CA TYR A 23 -13.36 7.64 5.17
C TYR A 23 -14.79 7.56 4.63
N GLY A 24 -15.78 7.88 5.44
CA GLY A 24 -17.20 7.85 5.09
C GLY A 24 -17.84 6.46 5.05
N ILE A 25 -17.07 5.41 4.81
CA ILE A 25 -17.54 4.04 4.60
C ILE A 25 -16.49 3.02 5.04
N ILE A 26 -16.93 1.86 5.54
CA ILE A 26 -16.08 0.71 5.88
C ILE A 26 -16.83 -0.59 5.61
N THR A 27 -16.13 -1.66 5.23
CA THR A 27 -16.71 -3.00 5.10
C THR A 27 -16.95 -3.64 6.46
N ASN A 28 -17.98 -4.50 6.58
CA ASN A 28 -18.24 -5.23 7.82
C ASN A 28 -17.05 -6.08 8.27
N GLU A 29 -16.23 -6.54 7.34
CA GLU A 29 -15.03 -7.29 7.63
C GLU A 29 -14.00 -6.45 8.38
N ASN A 30 -13.75 -5.23 7.91
CA ASN A 30 -12.78 -4.32 8.51
C ASN A 30 -13.27 -3.73 9.84
N VAL A 31 -14.58 -3.68 10.10
CA VAL A 31 -15.10 -3.25 11.41
C VAL A 31 -14.56 -4.10 12.56
N LYS A 32 -14.24 -5.38 12.33
CA LYS A 32 -13.64 -6.27 13.35
C LYS A 32 -12.37 -5.68 13.96
N LEU A 33 -11.65 -4.86 13.19
CA LEU A 33 -10.37 -4.26 13.59
C LEU A 33 -10.49 -3.24 14.73
N PHE A 34 -11.69 -2.70 14.92
CA PHE A 34 -11.98 -1.75 16.00
C PHE A 34 -12.44 -2.43 17.28
N TYR A 35 -12.67 -3.76 17.26
CA TYR A 35 -13.22 -4.50 18.39
C TYR A 35 -12.52 -5.85 18.57
N ASP A 36 -11.96 -6.12 19.73
CA ASP A 36 -11.10 -7.31 20.00
C ASP A 36 -11.82 -8.67 19.94
N SER A 37 -13.15 -8.68 19.96
CA SER A 37 -13.92 -9.93 20.03
C SER A 37 -14.77 -10.14 18.81
N LYS A 38 -14.67 -11.36 18.22
CA LYS A 38 -15.45 -11.78 17.05
C LYS A 38 -16.98 -11.67 17.22
N TYR A 39 -17.48 -11.83 18.45
CA TYR A 39 -18.91 -11.75 18.74
C TYR A 39 -19.33 -10.35 19.21
N TYR A 40 -18.48 -9.67 19.94
CA TYR A 40 -18.77 -8.37 20.51
C TYR A 40 -19.05 -7.31 19.43
N TYR A 41 -18.26 -7.29 18.34
CA TYR A 41 -18.46 -6.28 17.29
C TYR A 41 -19.85 -6.38 16.63
N LYS A 42 -20.41 -7.60 16.42
CA LYS A 42 -21.74 -7.78 15.82
C LYS A 42 -22.82 -7.15 16.67
N ASN A 43 -22.80 -7.44 17.98
CA ASN A 43 -23.77 -6.89 18.93
C ASN A 43 -23.60 -5.37 19.08
N ARG A 44 -22.33 -4.89 19.05
CA ARG A 44 -22.07 -3.46 19.16
C ARG A 44 -22.53 -2.70 17.93
N LEU A 45 -22.28 -3.21 16.73
CA LEU A 45 -22.82 -2.66 15.49
C LEU A 45 -24.35 -2.59 15.49
N ALA A 46 -25.01 -3.65 15.96
CA ALA A 46 -26.48 -3.65 16.07
C ALA A 46 -26.97 -2.55 17.05
N SER A 47 -26.28 -2.39 18.18
CA SER A 47 -26.59 -1.31 19.14
C SER A 47 -26.36 0.09 18.55
N LEU A 48 -25.22 0.32 17.91
CA LEU A 48 -24.91 1.61 17.27
C LEU A 48 -25.88 1.95 16.13
N ALA A 49 -26.30 0.93 15.34
CA ALA A 49 -27.29 1.09 14.29
C ALA A 49 -28.68 1.42 14.89
N LYS A 50 -29.10 0.71 15.94
CA LYS A 50 -30.34 1.01 16.67
C LYS A 50 -30.33 2.42 17.27
N GLY A 51 -29.16 2.91 17.68
CA GLY A 51 -28.95 4.26 18.17
C GLY A 51 -28.75 5.30 17.09
N GLU A 52 -28.85 4.94 15.82
CA GLU A 52 -28.66 5.82 14.66
C GLU A 52 -27.27 6.49 14.58
N PHE A 53 -26.27 5.99 15.29
CA PHE A 53 -24.90 6.47 15.15
C PHE A 53 -24.27 5.98 13.84
N ILE A 54 -24.66 4.80 13.39
CA ILE A 54 -24.27 4.22 12.11
C ILE A 54 -25.48 3.72 11.33
N GLU A 55 -25.29 3.51 10.04
CA GLU A 55 -26.24 2.84 9.14
C GLU A 55 -25.54 1.65 8.49
N ARG A 56 -26.23 0.51 8.35
CA ARG A 56 -25.71 -0.72 7.74
C ARG A 56 -26.28 -0.87 6.35
N LEU A 57 -25.41 -0.95 5.35
CA LEU A 57 -25.77 -1.03 3.93
C LEU A 57 -25.06 -2.24 3.30
N TYR A 58 -25.81 -3.33 2.99
CA TYR A 58 -25.29 -4.47 2.19
C TYR A 58 -23.80 -4.83 2.42
N GLY A 59 -23.46 -5.23 3.64
CA GLY A 59 -22.07 -5.61 3.97
C GLY A 59 -21.13 -4.45 4.33
N LYS A 60 -21.64 -3.23 4.37
CA LYS A 60 -20.87 -2.01 4.67
C LYS A 60 -21.51 -1.22 5.81
N VAL A 61 -20.76 -0.31 6.39
CA VAL A 61 -21.20 0.58 7.45
C VAL A 61 -20.83 2.02 7.09
N VAL A 62 -21.75 2.93 7.33
CA VAL A 62 -21.60 4.37 7.13
C VAL A 62 -22.09 5.12 8.38
N LEU A 63 -21.83 6.43 8.47
CA LEU A 63 -22.36 7.26 9.55
C LEU A 63 -23.89 7.39 9.44
N GLY A 64 -24.58 7.10 10.54
CA GLY A 64 -26.01 7.35 10.70
C GLY A 64 -26.30 8.82 11.08
N ARG A 65 -27.59 9.14 11.21
CA ARG A 65 -28.05 10.50 11.49
C ARG A 65 -27.46 11.07 12.78
N LYS A 66 -27.54 10.35 13.90
CA LYS A 66 -26.99 10.79 15.21
C LYS A 66 -25.47 10.84 15.21
N GLY A 67 -24.79 9.95 14.48
CA GLY A 67 -23.33 10.00 14.30
C GLY A 67 -22.87 11.28 13.62
N LYS A 68 -23.56 11.68 12.55
CA LYS A 68 -23.31 12.94 11.82
C LYS A 68 -23.57 14.16 12.71
N SER A 69 -24.70 14.17 13.46
CA SER A 69 -25.03 15.26 14.39
C SER A 69 -23.97 15.41 15.47
N TYR A 70 -23.58 14.31 16.08
CA TYR A 70 -22.54 14.27 17.10
C TYR A 70 -21.21 14.87 16.60
N LEU A 71 -20.77 14.50 15.41
CA LEU A 71 -19.54 15.03 14.82
C LEU A 71 -19.62 16.53 14.53
N ASN A 72 -20.77 17.01 14.03
CA ASN A 72 -20.99 18.43 13.80
C ASN A 72 -21.01 19.23 15.10
N GLU A 73 -21.68 18.72 16.14
CA GLU A 73 -21.76 19.35 17.48
C GLU A 73 -20.38 19.44 18.15
N THR A 74 -19.50 18.47 17.89
CA THR A 74 -18.11 18.45 18.41
C THR A 74 -17.13 19.22 17.53
N GLY A 75 -17.56 19.79 16.39
CA GLY A 75 -16.70 20.53 15.47
C GLY A 75 -15.77 19.66 14.62
N LEU A 76 -15.92 18.32 14.66
CA LEU A 76 -15.00 17.39 13.97
C LEU A 76 -15.33 17.20 12.49
N GLY A 77 -16.55 17.49 12.05
CA GLY A 77 -17.00 17.31 10.68
C GLY A 77 -17.01 15.85 10.23
N TYR A 78 -17.44 15.58 9.01
CA TYR A 78 -17.42 14.25 8.40
C TYR A 78 -17.43 14.33 6.87
N ARG A 79 -16.93 13.28 6.22
CA ARG A 79 -16.94 13.15 4.77
C ARG A 79 -18.26 12.58 4.28
N ASN A 80 -18.94 13.30 3.39
CA ASN A 80 -20.18 12.82 2.78
C ASN A 80 -19.85 11.95 1.56
N ILE A 81 -20.33 10.70 1.57
CA ILE A 81 -20.15 9.71 0.48
C ILE A 81 -21.33 9.63 -0.48
N ASN A 82 -22.42 10.33 -0.22
CA ASN A 82 -23.67 10.23 -0.99
C ASN A 82 -23.65 11.07 -2.28
N ARG A 83 -22.56 11.02 -3.07
CA ARG A 83 -22.46 11.80 -4.31
C ARG A 83 -22.81 10.98 -5.55
N ASN A 84 -22.03 9.96 -5.82
CA ASN A 84 -22.26 9.01 -6.91
C ASN A 84 -21.60 7.67 -6.60
N GLU A 85 -21.97 6.63 -7.33
CA GLU A 85 -21.49 5.26 -7.09
C GLU A 85 -19.97 5.12 -7.33
N THR A 86 -19.43 5.81 -8.32
CA THR A 86 -17.99 5.80 -8.61
C THR A 86 -17.17 6.38 -7.43
N TYR A 87 -17.63 7.50 -6.88
CA TYR A 87 -17.02 8.11 -5.70
C TYR A 87 -17.10 7.19 -4.49
N LYS A 88 -18.27 6.57 -4.27
CA LYS A 88 -18.48 5.63 -3.17
C LYS A 88 -17.57 4.40 -3.27
N LYS A 89 -17.48 3.78 -4.45
CA LYS A 89 -16.55 2.67 -4.72
C LYS A 89 -15.08 3.09 -4.46
N ARG A 90 -14.69 4.29 -4.87
CA ARG A 90 -13.35 4.83 -4.59
C ARG A 90 -13.11 4.96 -3.09
N MET A 91 -14.03 5.56 -2.34
CA MET A 91 -13.90 5.73 -0.88
C MET A 91 -13.84 4.38 -0.15
N GLU A 92 -14.61 3.41 -0.60
CA GLU A 92 -14.57 2.05 -0.09
C GLU A 92 -13.19 1.39 -0.27
N ARG A 93 -12.60 1.50 -1.46
CA ARG A 93 -11.25 0.98 -1.73
C ARG A 93 -10.20 1.66 -0.86
N ILE A 94 -10.25 2.99 -0.74
CA ILE A 94 -9.31 3.73 0.11
C ILE A 94 -9.45 3.31 1.57
N SER A 95 -10.68 3.16 2.06
CA SER A 95 -10.95 2.67 3.42
C SER A 95 -10.43 1.24 3.62
N ASP A 96 -10.67 0.35 2.66
CA ASP A 96 -10.21 -1.03 2.74
C ASP A 96 -8.68 -1.12 2.78
N VAL A 97 -8.00 -0.43 1.88
CA VAL A 97 -6.52 -0.35 1.86
C VAL A 97 -6.00 0.24 3.18
N SER A 98 -6.56 1.37 3.62
CA SER A 98 -6.14 2.04 4.87
C SER A 98 -6.23 1.09 6.08
N CYS A 99 -7.34 0.38 6.23
CA CYS A 99 -7.49 -0.58 7.33
C CYS A 99 -6.42 -1.66 7.31
N LYS A 100 -6.19 -2.26 6.16
CA LYS A 100 -5.27 -3.39 6.00
C LYS A 100 -3.82 -2.97 6.13
N VAL A 101 -3.45 -1.83 5.54
CA VAL A 101 -2.12 -1.23 5.65
C VAL A 101 -1.77 -0.93 7.12
N GLN A 102 -2.73 -0.38 7.88
CA GLN A 102 -2.52 -0.11 9.31
C GLN A 102 -2.38 -1.41 10.12
N LEU A 103 -3.10 -2.46 9.77
CA LEU A 103 -2.91 -3.79 10.38
C LEU A 103 -1.52 -4.36 10.13
N ALA A 104 -0.96 -4.14 8.95
CA ALA A 104 0.42 -4.49 8.64
C ALA A 104 1.45 -3.58 9.35
N GLY A 105 0.97 -2.63 10.17
CA GLY A 105 1.82 -1.74 10.99
C GLY A 105 2.36 -0.53 10.24
N TRP A 106 1.97 -0.30 8.99
CA TRP A 106 2.33 0.88 8.22
C TRP A 106 1.41 2.06 8.55
N PHE A 107 1.87 3.27 8.29
CA PHE A 107 1.06 4.48 8.36
C PHE A 107 0.50 4.78 6.99
N PHE A 108 -0.77 5.19 6.96
CA PHE A 108 -1.46 5.55 5.73
C PHE A 108 -2.10 6.93 5.87
N GLU A 109 -1.70 7.85 5.00
CA GLU A 109 -2.28 9.18 4.87
C GLU A 109 -3.13 9.22 3.59
N PRO A 110 -4.46 9.42 3.68
CA PRO A 110 -5.30 9.43 2.49
C PRO A 110 -5.03 10.66 1.62
N SER A 111 -5.23 10.53 0.31
CA SER A 111 -4.86 11.53 -0.70
C SER A 111 -5.42 12.94 -0.46
N TRP A 112 -6.51 13.07 0.25
CA TRP A 112 -7.10 14.38 0.57
C TRP A 112 -6.48 15.10 1.77
N ARG A 113 -5.59 14.44 2.50
CA ARG A 113 -4.76 15.05 3.56
C ARG A 113 -3.38 15.46 3.08
N CYS A 114 -2.94 14.85 1.97
CA CYS A 114 -1.62 15.13 1.43
C CYS A 114 -1.56 16.55 0.87
N ASN A 115 -0.60 17.33 1.35
CA ASN A 115 -0.35 18.70 0.90
C ASN A 115 0.73 18.70 -0.19
N ILE A 116 0.37 18.28 -1.41
CA ILE A 116 1.31 18.23 -2.53
C ILE A 116 0.87 19.23 -3.57
N ASN A 117 1.67 20.28 -3.76
CA ASN A 117 1.36 21.41 -4.64
C ASN A 117 1.24 21.07 -6.14
N THR A 118 1.65 19.86 -6.53
CA THR A 118 1.65 19.39 -7.92
C THR A 118 0.31 18.81 -8.38
N PHE A 119 -0.66 18.63 -7.48
CA PHE A 119 -1.93 18.03 -7.81
C PHE A 119 -2.91 19.06 -8.41
N THR A 120 -3.36 18.79 -9.61
CA THR A 120 -4.38 19.60 -10.25
C THR A 120 -5.72 19.47 -9.51
N LYS A 121 -6.49 20.56 -9.45
CA LYS A 121 -7.84 20.65 -8.82
C LYS A 121 -8.86 19.59 -9.30
N ARG A 122 -8.54 18.75 -10.29
CA ARG A 122 -9.45 17.77 -10.92
C ARG A 122 -9.27 16.32 -10.45
N GLY A 123 -8.88 16.11 -9.21
CA GLY A 123 -8.93 14.81 -8.58
C GLY A 123 -7.69 13.96 -8.86
N ASN A 124 -6.89 13.82 -7.83
CA ASN A 124 -5.75 12.93 -7.79
C ASN A 124 -6.19 11.48 -8.00
N ARG A 125 -5.41 10.71 -8.74
CA ARG A 125 -5.67 9.28 -8.96
C ARG A 125 -5.07 8.43 -7.86
N PHE A 126 -3.98 8.88 -7.24
CA PHE A 126 -3.43 8.20 -6.07
C PHE A 126 -4.45 8.18 -4.93
N ILE A 127 -4.39 7.14 -4.12
CA ILE A 127 -5.34 6.92 -3.02
C ILE A 127 -4.82 7.43 -1.68
N GLY A 128 -3.50 7.52 -1.53
CA GLY A 128 -2.85 7.98 -0.32
C GLY A 128 -1.34 7.82 -0.39
N VAL A 129 -0.72 8.03 0.75
CA VAL A 129 0.72 7.88 0.98
C VAL A 129 0.93 6.86 2.09
N MET A 130 1.85 5.92 1.90
CA MET A 130 2.27 4.93 2.88
C MET A 130 3.66 5.24 3.40
N SER A 131 3.89 5.05 4.71
CA SER A 131 5.23 5.12 5.29
C SER A 131 5.42 4.06 6.39
N ARG A 132 6.67 3.63 6.58
CA ARG A 132 7.04 2.69 7.65
C ARG A 132 6.91 3.32 9.04
N GLU A 133 7.10 4.63 9.13
CA GLU A 133 7.13 5.39 10.36
C GLU A 133 6.08 6.51 10.32
N LYS A 134 5.53 6.84 11.48
CA LYS A 134 4.62 7.98 11.61
C LYS A 134 5.36 9.27 11.26
N ARG A 135 4.64 10.22 10.68
CA ARG A 135 5.16 11.57 10.49
C ARG A 135 5.56 12.17 11.84
N HIS A 136 6.79 12.69 11.92
CA HIS A 136 7.29 13.33 13.14
C HIS A 136 6.67 14.72 13.31
N TRP A 137 6.58 15.15 14.56
CA TRP A 137 6.09 16.49 14.84
C TRP A 137 7.10 17.52 14.35
N GLY A 138 6.64 18.49 13.53
CA GLY A 138 7.53 19.49 12.93
C GLY A 138 8.27 19.04 11.68
N GLU A 139 8.10 17.77 11.23
CA GLU A 139 8.69 17.28 9.98
C GLU A 139 8.06 18.01 8.77
N SER A 140 8.91 18.46 7.85
CA SER A 140 8.44 19.09 6.60
C SER A 140 7.67 18.08 5.73
N ASP A 141 6.82 18.58 4.83
CA ASP A 141 6.15 17.72 3.83
C ASP A 141 7.16 17.02 2.94
N GLU A 142 8.23 17.70 2.55
CA GLU A 142 9.29 17.18 1.71
C GLU A 142 10.03 16.02 2.37
N ASP A 143 10.50 16.17 3.60
CA ASP A 143 11.19 15.10 4.33
C ASP A 143 10.29 13.88 4.53
N TYR A 144 9.02 14.11 4.87
CA TYR A 144 8.05 13.02 5.03
C TYR A 144 7.81 12.25 3.73
N TYR A 145 7.62 12.95 2.61
CA TYR A 145 7.34 12.30 1.33
C TYR A 145 8.58 11.63 0.75
N ASN A 146 9.78 12.17 0.94
CA ASN A 146 11.04 11.56 0.50
C ASN A 146 11.32 10.17 1.13
N ARG A 147 10.69 9.83 2.25
CA ARG A 147 10.77 8.51 2.89
C ARG A 147 9.49 7.67 2.77
N SER A 148 8.52 8.15 2.02
CA SER A 148 7.19 7.55 1.87
C SER A 148 6.94 7.08 0.45
N TYR A 149 5.92 6.24 0.29
CA TYR A 149 5.48 5.69 -0.99
C TYR A 149 4.15 6.30 -1.39
N ILE A 150 4.06 6.78 -2.63
CA ILE A 150 2.77 7.14 -3.21
C ILE A 150 2.01 5.88 -3.60
N VAL A 151 0.71 5.82 -3.28
CA VAL A 151 -0.10 4.62 -3.41
C VAL A 151 -1.20 4.79 -4.44
N TYR A 152 -1.24 3.86 -5.40
CA TYR A 152 -2.30 3.74 -6.39
C TYR A 152 -3.10 2.46 -6.20
N PHE A 153 -4.34 2.47 -6.67
CA PHE A 153 -5.19 1.28 -6.71
C PHE A 153 -5.83 1.16 -8.09
N LEU A 154 -5.47 0.10 -8.81
CA LEU A 154 -5.95 -0.17 -10.16
C LEU A 154 -7.01 -1.27 -10.11
N HIS A 155 -8.24 -0.90 -10.39
CA HIS A 155 -9.37 -1.82 -10.42
C HIS A 155 -9.54 -2.48 -11.81
N ARG A 156 -10.30 -3.57 -11.87
CA ARG A 156 -10.51 -4.34 -13.12
C ARG A 156 -11.06 -3.52 -14.29
N GLU A 157 -11.92 -2.55 -13.97
CA GLU A 157 -12.61 -1.69 -14.94
C GLU A 157 -11.82 -0.42 -15.28
N ILE A 158 -10.50 -0.37 -14.96
CA ILE A 158 -9.70 0.81 -15.23
C ILE A 158 -9.59 1.06 -16.74
N THR A 159 -9.82 2.29 -17.14
CA THR A 159 -9.81 2.68 -18.54
C THR A 159 -8.41 3.12 -19.00
N PRO A 160 -8.08 3.02 -20.31
CA PRO A 160 -6.82 3.55 -20.85
C PRO A 160 -6.64 5.04 -20.58
N ARG A 161 -7.73 5.78 -20.49
CA ARG A 161 -7.70 7.21 -20.13
C ARG A 161 -7.28 7.43 -18.68
N GLU A 162 -7.75 6.60 -17.77
CA GLU A 162 -7.35 6.66 -16.35
C GLU A 162 -5.90 6.29 -16.16
N LEU A 163 -5.43 5.23 -16.83
CA LEU A 163 -4.01 4.85 -16.85
C LEU A 163 -3.13 6.01 -17.33
N LYS A 164 -3.51 6.69 -18.42
CA LYS A 164 -2.78 7.87 -18.92
C LYS A 164 -2.72 9.03 -17.91
N TYR A 165 -3.74 9.19 -17.06
CA TYR A 165 -3.71 10.19 -15.99
C TYR A 165 -2.78 9.77 -14.86
N ILE A 166 -2.77 8.49 -14.50
CA ILE A 166 -1.85 7.92 -13.51
C ILE A 166 -0.41 8.09 -13.97
N ASP A 167 -0.11 7.76 -15.23
CA ASP A 167 1.23 7.97 -15.81
C ASP A 167 1.72 9.41 -15.65
N LYS A 168 0.88 10.37 -16.00
CA LYS A 168 1.22 11.78 -15.86
C LYS A 168 1.40 12.22 -14.41
N GLU A 169 0.67 11.61 -13.50
CA GLU A 169 0.77 11.88 -12.08
C GLU A 169 2.05 11.27 -11.50
N LEU A 170 2.41 10.07 -11.93
CA LEU A 170 3.67 9.40 -11.59
C LEU A 170 4.87 10.22 -12.08
N ASP A 171 4.89 10.64 -13.35
CA ASP A 171 5.97 11.44 -13.92
C ASP A 171 6.21 12.77 -13.15
N ARG A 172 5.14 13.38 -12.66
CA ARG A 172 5.24 14.63 -11.89
C ARG A 172 5.79 14.42 -10.48
N ASN A 173 5.56 13.26 -9.92
CA ASN A 173 5.84 12.98 -8.51
C ASN A 173 7.11 12.16 -8.28
N LYS A 174 7.78 11.72 -9.35
CA LYS A 174 8.94 10.81 -9.26
C LYS A 174 10.10 11.30 -8.39
N ASN A 175 10.23 12.61 -8.16
CA ASN A 175 11.28 13.19 -7.33
C ASN A 175 10.78 13.59 -5.93
N ILE A 176 9.52 13.31 -5.59
CA ILE A 176 8.92 13.72 -4.32
C ILE A 176 8.88 12.54 -3.33
N PHE A 177 8.67 11.34 -3.84
CA PHE A 177 8.49 10.14 -3.04
C PHE A 177 9.68 9.19 -3.13
N ARG A 178 9.92 8.44 -2.07
CA ARG A 178 10.86 7.32 -2.09
C ARG A 178 10.52 6.31 -3.17
N GLY A 179 9.25 6.00 -3.32
CA GLY A 179 8.80 5.00 -4.26
C GLY A 179 7.31 5.00 -4.51
N THR A 180 6.86 3.97 -5.21
CA THR A 180 5.46 3.77 -5.59
C THR A 180 4.98 2.40 -5.15
N ILE A 181 3.77 2.34 -4.61
CA ILE A 181 3.06 1.07 -4.38
C ILE A 181 1.78 1.09 -5.21
N ILE A 182 1.66 0.15 -6.14
CA ILE A 182 0.51 0.01 -7.02
C ILE A 182 -0.22 -1.28 -6.67
N PHE A 183 -1.35 -1.17 -5.99
CA PHE A 183 -2.26 -2.30 -5.79
C PHE A 183 -3.09 -2.52 -7.04
N ILE A 184 -3.15 -3.76 -7.51
CA ILE A 184 -3.92 -4.16 -8.70
C ILE A 184 -4.92 -5.26 -8.36
N GLU A 185 -6.14 -5.18 -8.89
CA GLU A 185 -7.18 -6.22 -8.70
C GLU A 185 -7.06 -7.38 -9.70
N ASP A 186 -6.34 -7.21 -10.80
CA ASP A 186 -6.28 -8.21 -11.87
C ASP A 186 -4.86 -8.39 -12.39
N LYS A 187 -4.46 -9.65 -12.58
CA LYS A 187 -3.11 -10.04 -13.02
C LYS A 187 -2.70 -9.45 -14.39
N TRP A 188 -3.66 -9.17 -15.31
CA TRP A 188 -3.30 -8.59 -16.60
C TRP A 188 -2.65 -7.20 -16.51
N LEU A 189 -2.89 -6.50 -15.39
CA LEU A 189 -2.28 -5.19 -15.12
C LEU A 189 -0.81 -5.30 -14.69
N LEU A 190 -0.35 -6.46 -14.21
CA LEU A 190 1.05 -6.69 -13.82
C LEU A 190 2.02 -6.42 -14.97
N ASN A 191 1.67 -6.87 -16.16
CA ASN A 191 2.52 -6.77 -17.35
C ASN A 191 2.31 -5.46 -18.13
N HIS A 192 1.74 -4.43 -17.51
CA HIS A 192 1.53 -3.17 -18.21
C HIS A 192 2.86 -2.44 -18.38
N PRO A 193 3.34 -2.19 -19.63
CA PRO A 193 4.69 -1.71 -19.92
C PRO A 193 5.03 -0.35 -19.31
N LYS A 194 4.02 0.38 -18.83
CA LYS A 194 4.22 1.69 -18.22
C LYS A 194 4.56 1.66 -16.73
N PHE A 195 4.48 0.50 -16.09
CA PHE A 195 4.91 0.34 -14.69
C PHE A 195 6.38 -0.08 -14.57
N ALA A 196 6.98 -0.52 -15.66
CA ALA A 196 8.41 -0.59 -15.82
C ALA A 196 8.97 0.83 -15.97
N ASN A 197 10.00 1.18 -15.24
CA ASN A 197 10.71 2.46 -15.34
C ASN A 197 9.90 3.72 -14.91
N LEU A 198 9.40 3.70 -13.68
CA LEU A 198 8.70 4.86 -13.10
C LEU A 198 9.64 5.95 -12.58
N GLY A 199 10.96 5.71 -12.57
CA GLY A 199 11.96 6.68 -12.12
C GLY A 199 11.99 6.92 -10.60
N TYR A 200 11.35 6.07 -9.80
CA TYR A 200 11.43 6.07 -8.34
C TYR A 200 12.53 5.12 -7.86
N CYS A 201 12.97 5.31 -6.62
CA CYS A 201 13.97 4.42 -6.01
C CYS A 201 13.43 3.01 -5.78
N GLU A 202 12.15 2.88 -5.45
CA GLU A 202 11.50 1.60 -5.16
C GLU A 202 10.09 1.59 -5.78
N ASN A 203 9.77 0.56 -6.58
CA ASN A 203 8.47 0.45 -7.25
C ASN A 203 7.89 -0.93 -7.06
N TYR A 204 6.77 -1.02 -6.36
CA TYR A 204 6.11 -2.28 -6.09
C TYR A 204 4.75 -2.34 -6.76
N THR A 205 4.56 -3.34 -7.63
CA THR A 205 3.25 -3.67 -8.18
C THR A 205 2.74 -4.93 -7.50
N ILE A 206 1.61 -4.81 -6.81
CA ILE A 206 1.14 -5.80 -5.86
C ILE A 206 -0.27 -6.24 -6.21
N LEU A 207 -0.47 -7.53 -6.48
CA LEU A 207 -1.81 -8.10 -6.64
C LEU A 207 -2.57 -8.02 -5.31
N TYR A 208 -3.75 -7.34 -5.33
CA TYR A 208 -4.54 -7.08 -4.14
C TYR A 208 -5.29 -8.33 -3.68
N GLN A 209 -4.64 -9.12 -2.83
CA GLN A 209 -5.17 -10.34 -2.24
C GLN A 209 -4.81 -10.45 -0.76
N LYS A 210 -5.27 -11.50 -0.11
CA LYS A 210 -5.21 -11.59 1.36
C LYS A 210 -3.78 -11.73 1.89
N GLU A 211 -2.94 -12.44 1.19
CA GLU A 211 -1.59 -12.86 1.61
C GLU A 211 -0.60 -11.69 1.67
N ILE A 212 -0.83 -10.63 0.92
CA ILE A 212 0.10 -9.49 0.84
C ILE A 212 0.29 -8.75 2.18
N TRP A 213 -0.68 -8.86 3.09
CA TRP A 213 -0.61 -8.09 4.35
C TRP A 213 0.44 -8.64 5.30
N ASP A 214 0.66 -9.95 5.29
CA ASP A 214 1.71 -10.57 6.08
C ASP A 214 3.08 -10.21 5.52
N ILE A 215 3.24 -10.20 4.20
CA ILE A 215 4.46 -9.75 3.53
C ILE A 215 4.73 -8.27 3.84
N LEU A 216 3.72 -7.39 3.70
CA LEU A 216 3.86 -5.96 4.04
C LEU A 216 4.25 -5.75 5.50
N LYS A 217 3.74 -6.58 6.42
CA LYS A 217 4.10 -6.54 7.83
C LYS A 217 5.58 -6.87 8.02
N ASN A 218 6.07 -7.91 7.35
CA ASN A 218 7.45 -8.35 7.45
C ASN A 218 8.42 -7.31 6.88
N ILE A 219 8.17 -6.78 5.69
CA ILE A 219 9.04 -5.77 5.05
C ILE A 219 8.97 -4.38 5.69
N ARG A 220 8.10 -4.17 6.66
CA ARG A 220 8.14 -2.97 7.51
C ARG A 220 9.47 -2.89 8.25
N ASP A 221 10.01 -4.03 8.71
CA ASP A 221 11.37 -4.13 9.19
C ASP A 221 12.33 -3.94 8.01
N LYS A 222 13.17 -2.90 8.07
CA LYS A 222 14.14 -2.58 7.03
C LYS A 222 15.17 -3.70 6.82
N ASP A 223 15.48 -4.45 7.88
CA ASP A 223 16.45 -5.51 7.85
C ASP A 223 15.87 -6.89 7.47
N TYR A 224 14.54 -7.01 7.33
CA TYR A 224 13.89 -8.28 7.02
C TYR A 224 14.50 -8.95 5.77
N MET A 225 14.51 -8.27 4.62
CA MET A 225 15.06 -8.84 3.38
C MET A 225 16.56 -9.09 3.48
N LYS A 226 17.31 -8.19 4.13
CA LYS A 226 18.73 -8.39 4.40
C LYS A 226 18.99 -9.65 5.21
N ASN A 227 18.25 -9.85 6.29
CA ASN A 227 18.40 -11.04 7.14
C ASN A 227 18.10 -12.32 6.35
N ARG A 228 17.04 -12.33 5.53
CA ARG A 228 16.70 -13.46 4.65
C ARG A 228 17.81 -13.74 3.62
N ILE A 229 18.41 -12.71 3.08
CA ILE A 229 19.54 -12.85 2.13
C ILE A 229 20.78 -13.43 2.85
N VAL A 230 21.07 -12.96 4.05
CA VAL A 230 22.15 -13.53 4.89
C VAL A 230 21.89 -15.01 5.21
N ASP A 231 20.67 -15.37 5.55
CA ASP A 231 20.29 -16.77 5.81
C ASP A 231 20.52 -17.68 4.59
N ILE A 232 20.31 -17.18 3.37
CA ILE A 232 20.46 -17.95 2.12
C ILE A 232 21.91 -18.00 1.64
N PHE A 233 22.63 -16.88 1.69
CA PHE A 233 23.95 -16.72 1.04
C PHE A 233 25.13 -16.68 2.01
N GLY A 234 24.88 -16.62 3.32
CA GLY A 234 25.89 -16.48 4.37
C GLY A 234 26.24 -15.03 4.70
N GLU A 235 27.08 -14.84 5.70
CA GLU A 235 27.47 -13.51 6.22
C GLU A 235 28.50 -12.79 5.34
N ASP A 236 29.09 -13.44 4.37
CA ASP A 236 30.15 -12.92 3.47
C ASP A 236 29.59 -12.07 2.32
N ILE A 237 28.38 -11.56 2.47
CA ILE A 237 27.77 -10.60 1.57
C ILE A 237 27.95 -9.16 2.06
N TYR A 238 28.02 -8.23 1.13
CA TYR A 238 28.09 -6.80 1.46
C TYR A 238 27.10 -5.98 0.63
N GLY A 239 26.52 -4.95 1.26
CA GLY A 239 25.61 -4.02 0.57
C GLY A 239 26.39 -3.15 -0.43
N VAL A 240 25.90 -3.06 -1.65
CA VAL A 240 26.50 -2.24 -2.71
C VAL A 240 25.94 -0.84 -2.62
N LYS A 241 26.82 0.17 -2.52
CA LYS A 241 26.45 1.59 -2.43
C LYS A 241 26.59 2.27 -3.78
N GLY A 242 25.82 3.33 -3.99
CA GLY A 242 25.92 4.18 -5.19
C GLY A 242 24.97 3.82 -6.32
N TYR A 243 24.11 2.82 -6.12
CA TYR A 243 23.01 2.50 -7.03
C TYR A 243 21.67 2.97 -6.47
N ILE A 244 20.71 3.15 -7.35
CA ILE A 244 19.34 3.56 -7.00
C ILE A 244 18.63 2.43 -6.22
N TYR A 245 18.94 1.19 -6.56
CA TYR A 245 18.31 0.00 -5.99
C TYR A 245 19.14 -0.58 -4.85
N GLU A 246 18.45 -1.12 -3.84
CA GLU A 246 19.09 -1.93 -2.81
C GLU A 246 19.57 -3.24 -3.43
N MET A 247 20.85 -3.56 -3.27
CA MET A 247 21.44 -4.82 -3.71
C MET A 247 22.60 -5.22 -2.84
N TYR A 248 22.88 -6.50 -2.85
CA TYR A 248 24.00 -7.11 -2.14
C TYR A 248 24.92 -7.79 -3.14
N CYS A 249 26.18 -7.93 -2.78
CA CYS A 249 27.17 -8.61 -3.60
C CYS A 249 27.89 -9.68 -2.77
N LYS A 250 28.08 -10.84 -3.38
CA LYS A 250 29.00 -11.88 -2.91
C LYS A 250 30.12 -12.03 -3.93
N LYS A 251 31.37 -12.01 -3.46
CA LYS A 251 32.54 -12.20 -4.31
C LYS A 251 33.15 -13.57 -4.05
N GLU A 252 33.27 -14.39 -5.10
CA GLU A 252 33.93 -15.69 -5.07
C GLU A 252 35.04 -15.70 -6.14
N GLU A 253 36.31 -15.63 -5.72
CA GLU A 253 37.48 -15.53 -6.63
C GLU A 253 37.32 -14.38 -7.66
N ASN A 254 37.01 -14.72 -8.93
CA ASN A 254 36.82 -13.78 -10.02
C ASN A 254 35.34 -13.59 -10.42
N LEU A 255 34.42 -14.17 -9.66
CA LEU A 255 32.96 -14.09 -9.93
C LEU A 255 32.30 -13.18 -8.94
N TYR A 256 31.48 -12.25 -9.45
CA TYR A 256 30.63 -11.40 -8.65
C TYR A 256 29.18 -11.86 -8.76
N THR A 257 28.54 -12.13 -7.63
CA THR A 257 27.10 -12.44 -7.59
C THR A 257 26.37 -11.26 -7.00
N TYR A 258 25.57 -10.56 -7.81
CA TYR A 258 24.67 -9.51 -7.34
C TYR A 258 23.31 -10.09 -6.98
N ILE A 259 22.82 -9.74 -5.80
CA ILE A 259 21.61 -10.28 -5.18
C ILE A 259 20.64 -9.14 -4.95
N PHE A 260 19.46 -9.22 -5.53
CA PHE A 260 18.41 -8.21 -5.46
C PHE A 260 17.26 -8.67 -4.57
N PRO A 261 17.03 -7.97 -3.43
CA PRO A 261 15.82 -8.19 -2.65
C PRO A 261 14.61 -7.64 -3.41
N MET A 262 13.67 -8.52 -3.72
CA MET A 262 12.45 -8.17 -4.46
C MET A 262 11.24 -8.76 -3.74
N PRO A 263 10.83 -8.22 -2.59
CA PRO A 263 9.68 -8.76 -1.84
C PRO A 263 8.38 -8.73 -2.63
N PHE A 264 8.28 -7.84 -3.62
CA PHE A 264 7.22 -7.76 -4.62
C PHE A 264 7.84 -7.61 -6.01
N ALA A 265 7.04 -7.80 -7.05
CA ALA A 265 7.50 -7.56 -8.41
C ALA A 265 7.84 -6.06 -8.60
N ASP A 266 9.11 -5.74 -8.76
CA ASP A 266 9.61 -4.41 -9.14
C ASP A 266 10.11 -4.45 -10.58
N PHE A 267 9.26 -3.96 -11.48
CA PHE A 267 9.56 -3.99 -12.93
C PHE A 267 10.76 -3.11 -13.30
N SER A 268 11.03 -2.04 -12.55
CA SER A 268 12.17 -1.16 -12.80
C SER A 268 13.50 -1.87 -12.52
N ILE A 269 13.56 -2.66 -11.45
CA ILE A 269 14.72 -3.49 -11.13
C ILE A 269 14.87 -4.61 -12.18
N MET A 270 13.78 -5.27 -12.55
CA MET A 270 13.81 -6.37 -13.53
C MET A 270 14.27 -5.90 -14.91
N ASP A 271 13.78 -4.75 -15.39
CA ASP A 271 14.26 -4.11 -16.63
C ASP A 271 15.75 -3.82 -16.53
N TRP A 272 16.18 -3.19 -15.45
CA TRP A 272 17.60 -2.88 -15.25
C TRP A 272 18.48 -4.14 -15.24
N ILE A 273 18.06 -5.23 -14.60
CA ILE A 273 18.78 -6.52 -14.60
C ILE A 273 18.88 -7.07 -16.04
N ASN A 274 17.80 -7.05 -16.79
CA ASN A 274 17.79 -7.51 -18.18
C ASN A 274 18.71 -6.70 -19.08
N ASP A 275 18.78 -5.38 -18.89
CA ASP A 275 19.69 -4.48 -19.60
C ASP A 275 21.17 -4.76 -19.25
N MET A 276 21.45 -5.05 -17.96
CA MET A 276 22.79 -5.40 -17.52
C MET A 276 23.30 -6.72 -18.09
N LEU A 277 22.43 -7.71 -18.25
CA LEU A 277 22.77 -8.99 -18.89
C LEU A 277 23.20 -8.81 -20.35
N ASP A 278 22.65 -7.82 -21.06
CA ASP A 278 23.03 -7.53 -22.44
C ASP A 278 24.37 -6.76 -22.53
N SER A 279 24.91 -6.30 -21.40
CA SER A 279 26.12 -5.51 -21.36
C SER A 279 27.36 -6.40 -21.18
N SER A 280 28.35 -6.23 -22.07
CA SER A 280 29.67 -6.90 -21.94
C SER A 280 30.44 -6.57 -20.65
N LEU A 281 30.03 -5.51 -19.96
CA LEU A 281 30.65 -5.09 -18.68
C LEU A 281 30.44 -6.09 -17.55
N PHE A 282 29.47 -6.99 -17.67
CA PHE A 282 29.06 -7.95 -16.63
C PHE A 282 29.38 -9.41 -17.01
N SER A 283 30.34 -9.65 -17.88
CA SER A 283 30.70 -11.00 -18.35
C SER A 283 31.11 -11.98 -17.24
N ASN A 284 31.64 -11.48 -16.11
CA ASN A 284 32.01 -12.27 -14.93
C ASN A 284 31.04 -12.05 -13.76
N THR A 285 29.75 -11.84 -14.07
CA THR A 285 28.73 -11.51 -13.08
C THR A 285 27.57 -12.48 -13.16
N ARG A 286 27.05 -12.87 -12.01
CA ARG A 286 25.77 -13.56 -11.87
C ARG A 286 24.77 -12.65 -11.22
N PHE A 287 23.52 -12.71 -11.67
CA PHE A 287 22.41 -12.00 -11.07
C PHE A 287 21.46 -12.97 -10.38
N LYS A 288 21.11 -12.68 -9.15
CA LYS A 288 20.14 -13.45 -8.38
C LYS A 288 19.07 -12.52 -7.84
N VAL A 289 17.83 -12.95 -7.94
CA VAL A 289 16.67 -12.24 -7.39
C VAL A 289 16.08 -13.08 -6.27
N VAL A 290 15.88 -12.47 -5.11
CA VAL A 290 15.26 -13.09 -3.95
C VAL A 290 13.87 -12.49 -3.77
N CYS A 291 12.83 -13.30 -4.03
CA CYS A 291 11.45 -12.86 -3.98
C CYS A 291 10.56 -13.79 -3.14
N ASN A 292 9.36 -13.33 -2.77
CA ASN A 292 8.35 -14.17 -2.15
C ASN A 292 7.63 -15.03 -3.22
N ASP A 293 7.07 -16.16 -2.79
CA ASP A 293 6.26 -17.07 -3.61
C ASP A 293 5.12 -16.36 -4.34
N PHE A 294 4.56 -15.37 -3.70
CA PHE A 294 3.50 -14.49 -4.18
C PHE A 294 3.78 -13.83 -5.54
N CYS A 295 5.02 -13.43 -5.83
CA CYS A 295 5.40 -12.77 -7.09
C CYS A 295 6.36 -13.61 -7.94
N LEU A 296 6.67 -14.85 -7.54
CA LEU A 296 7.65 -15.70 -8.19
C LEU A 296 7.35 -15.95 -9.68
N GLU A 297 6.09 -16.22 -10.01
CA GLU A 297 5.66 -16.49 -11.38
C GLU A 297 5.85 -15.26 -12.28
N GLU A 298 5.49 -14.10 -11.78
CA GLU A 298 5.62 -12.83 -12.50
C GLU A 298 7.09 -12.44 -12.69
N VAL A 299 7.90 -12.59 -11.66
CA VAL A 299 9.35 -12.32 -11.71
C VAL A 299 10.04 -13.24 -12.75
N ARG A 300 9.75 -14.54 -12.72
CA ARG A 300 10.32 -15.50 -13.68
C ARG A 300 9.91 -15.26 -15.12
N LYS A 301 8.69 -14.78 -15.34
CA LYS A 301 8.22 -14.47 -16.72
C LYS A 301 8.88 -13.22 -17.31
N PHE A 302 9.29 -12.30 -16.46
CA PHE A 302 9.83 -11.02 -16.91
C PHE A 302 11.36 -11.04 -17.04
N LEU A 303 12.05 -11.75 -16.17
CA LEU A 303 13.49 -11.90 -16.20
C LEU A 303 13.93 -12.92 -17.26
N LYS A 304 15.13 -12.72 -17.82
CA LYS A 304 15.78 -13.66 -18.71
C LYS A 304 16.18 -14.94 -17.97
N ASP A 305 16.30 -16.04 -18.72
CA ASP A 305 16.63 -17.37 -18.17
C ASP A 305 17.97 -17.44 -17.42
N ASP A 306 18.89 -16.51 -17.70
CA ASP A 306 20.21 -16.40 -17.07
C ASP A 306 20.17 -15.83 -15.64
N VAL A 307 19.01 -15.42 -15.15
CA VAL A 307 18.82 -14.91 -13.79
C VAL A 307 18.30 -16.00 -12.86
N ASP A 308 19.04 -16.30 -11.82
CA ASP A 308 18.58 -17.20 -10.76
C ASP A 308 17.50 -16.53 -9.90
N VAL A 309 16.29 -17.05 -9.90
CA VAL A 309 15.19 -16.57 -9.06
C VAL A 309 14.98 -17.50 -7.87
N ILE A 310 15.23 -17.00 -6.67
CA ILE A 310 15.13 -17.73 -5.41
C ILE A 310 13.87 -17.28 -4.68
N CYS A 311 13.04 -18.26 -4.34
CA CYS A 311 11.81 -18.01 -3.60
C CYS A 311 12.06 -18.11 -2.08
N ILE A 312 11.61 -17.10 -1.33
CA ILE A 312 11.51 -17.16 0.13
C ILE A 312 10.09 -17.69 0.44
N THR A 313 10.05 -18.82 1.11
CA THR A 313 8.83 -19.33 1.75
C THR A 313 8.87 -18.94 3.22
N ASP A 314 7.85 -18.26 3.71
CA ASP A 314 7.66 -17.95 5.15
C ASP A 314 7.15 -19.15 5.93
#